data_580089db2b443707e486479c1d6b3db2
#
_entry.id   580089db2b443707e486479c1d6b3db2
#
_cell.length_a   1.000
_cell.length_b   1.000
_cell.length_c   1.000
_cell.angle_alpha   90.00
_cell.angle_beta   90.00
_cell.angle_gamma   90.00
#
_symmetry.space_group_name_H-M   'P 1'
#
loop_
_entity.id
_entity.type
_entity.pdbx_description
1 polymer ?
#
loop_
_entity_poly.entity_id
_entity_poly.type
_entity_poly.pdbx_seq_one_letter_code
_entity_poly.pdbx_strand_id
1 'polypeptide(L)'
;VVPAAVFLSGIAAVAWHFWTPGGALVHATEGTWSLDFLIAGVLLLPWTMISYYAVKGRSNSVKALILLSMSSLAGLCLASSMWGLAGNKTFDRSPPKKKKKKVIGFQAKDFGFEFEVESWHPEKNVQNIFIPEKEFLENAAAFISCEEMSIETKPGFFGYEWISSRKPLPIDHP
;
A
#
# COMPACT_ATOMS: atom_id res chain seq x y z
N VAL A 1 2.58 27.27 3.22
CA VAL A 1 3.75 26.41 3.51
C VAL A 1 3.31 25.07 4.10
N VAL A 2 2.45 25.01 5.12
CA VAL A 2 2.06 23.75 5.79
C VAL A 2 1.24 22.79 4.90
N PRO A 3 0.27 23.22 4.04
CA PRO A 3 -0.44 22.31 3.14
C PRO A 3 0.51 21.60 2.17
N ALA A 4 1.49 22.33 1.66
CA ALA A 4 2.51 21.77 0.78
C ALA A 4 3.37 20.72 1.52
N ALA A 5 3.70 20.95 2.78
CA ALA A 5 4.46 19.99 3.59
C ALA A 5 3.69 18.69 3.83
N VAL A 6 2.38 18.77 4.13
CA VAL A 6 1.52 17.57 4.28
C VAL A 6 1.41 16.81 2.95
N PHE A 7 1.19 17.53 1.85
CA PHE A 7 1.12 16.92 0.52
C PHE A 7 2.45 16.26 0.13
N LEU A 8 3.58 16.95 0.34
CA LEU A 8 4.92 16.42 0.07
C LEU A 8 5.27 15.23 0.97
N SER A 9 4.81 15.21 2.23
CA SER A 9 4.97 14.04 3.09
C SER A 9 4.22 12.82 2.58
N GLY A 10 3.03 13.02 2.02
CA GLY A 10 2.27 11.96 1.35
C GLY A 10 3.02 11.42 0.13
N ILE A 11 3.55 12.30 -0.73
CA ILE A 11 4.38 11.91 -1.88
C ILE A 11 5.64 11.17 -1.42
N ALA A 12 6.31 11.63 -0.37
CA ALA A 12 7.49 10.97 0.17
C ALA A 12 7.16 9.57 0.71
N ALA A 13 6.01 9.39 1.36
CA ALA A 13 5.55 8.09 1.84
C ALA A 13 5.22 7.14 0.67
N VAL A 14 4.61 7.65 -0.41
CA VAL A 14 4.40 6.90 -1.65
C VAL A 14 5.74 6.47 -2.24
N ALA A 15 6.67 7.40 -2.42
CA ALA A 15 7.99 7.11 -2.96
C ALA A 15 8.75 6.08 -2.09
N TRP A 16 8.67 6.22 -0.78
CA TRP A 16 9.24 5.26 0.17
C TRP A 16 8.62 3.87 0.01
N HIS A 17 7.30 3.79 -0.13
CA HIS A 17 6.59 2.53 -0.31
C HIS A 17 7.01 1.80 -1.59
N PHE A 18 7.19 2.53 -2.69
CA PHE A 18 7.65 1.95 -3.96
C PHE A 18 9.15 1.60 -3.95
N TRP A 19 9.97 2.32 -3.19
CA TRP A 19 11.43 2.11 -3.16
C TRP A 19 11.86 0.99 -2.22
N THR A 20 11.05 0.61 -1.25
CA THR A 20 11.40 -0.49 -0.34
C THR A 20 11.22 -1.85 -1.01
N PRO A 21 12.21 -2.77 -0.91
CA PRO A 21 12.08 -4.12 -1.42
C PRO A 21 10.81 -4.80 -0.86
N GLY A 22 9.99 -5.36 -1.72
CA GLY A 22 8.68 -5.91 -1.35
C GLY A 22 7.56 -4.87 -1.27
N GLY A 23 7.78 -3.65 -1.81
CA GLY A 23 6.78 -2.57 -1.89
C GLY A 23 5.67 -2.79 -2.92
N ALA A 24 5.50 -3.99 -3.45
CA ALA A 24 4.28 -4.30 -4.18
C ALA A 24 3.10 -3.93 -3.29
N LEU A 25 2.21 -3.11 -3.82
CA LEU A 25 0.92 -2.82 -3.25
C LEU A 25 0.29 -4.16 -2.82
N VAL A 26 0.50 -4.52 -1.58
CA VAL A 26 -0.36 -5.52 -0.96
C VAL A 26 -1.73 -4.91 -1.09
N HIS A 27 -2.60 -5.61 -1.78
CA HIS A 27 -3.97 -5.17 -1.89
C HIS A 27 -4.40 -4.71 -0.51
N ALA A 28 -4.64 -3.42 -0.37
CA ALA A 28 -5.29 -2.89 0.78
C ALA A 28 -6.56 -3.73 0.91
N THR A 29 -6.55 -4.64 1.86
CA THR A 29 -7.72 -5.45 2.15
C THR A 29 -8.84 -4.45 2.44
N GLU A 30 -10.04 -4.76 2.03
CA GLU A 30 -11.22 -3.89 2.04
C GLU A 30 -11.52 -3.18 3.39
N GLY A 31 -10.72 -3.39 4.42
CA GLY A 31 -10.83 -2.76 5.74
C GLY A 31 -9.92 -1.56 6.02
N THR A 32 -8.95 -1.24 5.15
CA THR A 32 -7.98 -0.16 5.43
C THR A 32 -8.61 1.23 5.37
N TRP A 33 -9.56 1.43 4.48
CA TRP A 33 -10.22 2.72 4.26
C TRP A 33 -10.85 3.33 5.53
N SER A 34 -11.44 2.51 6.40
CA SER A 34 -12.07 3.01 7.63
C SER A 34 -11.07 3.61 8.61
N LEU A 35 -9.88 3.00 8.76
CA LEU A 35 -8.82 3.52 9.62
C LEU A 35 -8.21 4.79 9.04
N ASP A 36 -7.99 4.82 7.72
CA ASP A 36 -7.43 5.97 7.02
C ASP A 36 -8.34 7.19 7.13
N PHE A 37 -9.65 7.01 6.96
CA PHE A 37 -10.64 8.07 7.16
C PHE A 37 -10.71 8.54 8.61
N LEU A 38 -10.57 7.64 9.58
CA LEU A 38 -10.57 8.01 10.99
C LEU A 38 -9.33 8.83 11.33
N ILE A 39 -8.15 8.41 10.90
CA ILE A 39 -6.90 9.15 11.12
C ILE A 39 -6.96 10.51 10.41
N ALA A 40 -7.40 10.55 9.15
CA ALA A 40 -7.55 11.79 8.41
C ALA A 40 -8.55 12.75 9.10
N GLY A 41 -9.67 12.22 9.60
CA GLY A 41 -10.67 13.00 10.34
C GLY A 41 -10.13 13.59 11.64
N VAL A 42 -9.39 12.83 12.42
CA VAL A 42 -8.75 13.31 13.67
C VAL A 42 -7.72 14.40 13.37
N LEU A 43 -6.94 14.24 12.30
CA LEU A 43 -5.94 15.23 11.90
C LEU A 43 -6.56 16.48 11.26
N LEU A 44 -7.75 16.35 10.67
CA LEU A 44 -8.44 17.47 10.03
C LEU A 44 -8.87 18.56 11.05
N LEU A 45 -9.24 18.17 12.25
CA LEU A 45 -9.69 19.09 13.29
C LEU A 45 -8.61 20.15 13.66
N PRO A 46 -7.42 19.76 14.13
CA PRO A 46 -6.37 20.74 14.41
C PRO A 46 -5.94 21.50 13.15
N TRP A 47 -5.99 20.85 12.00
CA TRP A 47 -5.66 21.47 10.72
C TRP A 47 -6.65 22.59 10.35
N THR A 48 -7.95 22.37 10.49
CA THR A 48 -8.97 23.40 10.22
C THR A 48 -8.83 24.58 11.19
N MET A 49 -8.50 24.33 12.45
CA MET A 49 -8.23 25.39 13.41
C MET A 49 -7.02 26.26 13.00
N ILE A 50 -5.91 25.63 12.65
CA ILE A 50 -4.71 26.33 12.18
C ILE A 50 -5.03 27.15 10.92
N SER A 51 -5.75 26.55 9.98
CA SER A 51 -6.16 27.20 8.73
C SER A 51 -7.07 28.38 8.98
N TYR A 52 -8.02 28.26 9.93
CA TYR A 52 -8.88 29.37 10.34
C TYR A 52 -8.08 30.55 10.88
N TYR A 53 -7.13 30.32 11.77
CA TYR A 53 -6.28 31.41 12.31
C TYR A 53 -5.39 32.02 11.22
N ALA A 54 -4.92 31.25 10.26
CA ALA A 54 -4.10 31.73 9.16
C ALA A 54 -4.84 32.65 8.18
N VAL A 55 -6.15 32.47 8.01
CA VAL A 55 -6.97 33.26 7.08
C VAL A 55 -7.87 34.28 7.75
N LYS A 56 -7.96 34.25 9.07
CA LYS A 56 -8.78 35.17 9.85
C LYS A 56 -8.41 36.62 9.55
N GLY A 57 -9.43 37.46 9.28
CA GLY A 57 -9.24 38.87 8.98
C GLY A 57 -8.95 39.23 7.54
N ARG A 58 -8.85 38.26 6.63
CA ARG A 58 -8.73 38.51 5.18
C ARG A 58 -10.12 38.60 4.51
N SER A 59 -10.24 39.48 3.50
CA SER A 59 -11.41 39.48 2.63
C SER A 59 -11.50 38.10 1.94
N ASN A 60 -12.67 37.52 1.82
CA ASN A 60 -12.86 36.13 1.32
C ASN A 60 -12.30 35.01 2.21
N SER A 61 -12.12 35.25 3.51
CA SER A 61 -11.59 34.25 4.45
C SER A 61 -12.37 32.93 4.45
N VAL A 62 -13.71 32.98 4.28
CA VAL A 62 -14.54 31.77 4.25
C VAL A 62 -14.26 30.90 3.02
N LYS A 63 -14.18 31.53 1.83
CA LYS A 63 -13.84 30.79 0.59
C LYS A 63 -12.45 30.18 0.65
N ALA A 64 -11.48 30.94 1.15
CA ALA A 64 -10.11 30.45 1.32
C ALA A 64 -10.04 29.30 2.33
N LEU A 65 -10.82 29.37 3.42
CA LEU A 65 -10.88 28.30 4.43
C LEU A 65 -11.48 27.01 3.83
N ILE A 66 -12.59 27.12 3.08
CA ILE A 66 -13.22 25.96 2.44
C ILE A 66 -12.24 25.28 1.46
N LEU A 67 -11.64 26.04 0.55
CA LEU A 67 -10.67 25.52 -0.40
C LEU A 67 -9.47 24.86 0.29
N LEU A 68 -8.94 25.50 1.32
CA LEU A 68 -7.81 24.98 2.08
C LEU A 68 -8.17 23.69 2.81
N SER A 69 -9.37 23.64 3.40
CA SER A 69 -9.86 22.45 4.11
C SER A 69 -10.09 21.26 3.16
N MET A 70 -10.71 21.50 2.00
CA MET A 70 -10.95 20.45 1.02
C MET A 70 -9.67 19.89 0.41
N SER A 71 -8.74 20.76 0.02
CA SER A 71 -7.44 20.31 -0.53
C SER A 71 -6.60 19.58 0.53
N SER A 72 -6.68 20.01 1.78
CA SER A 72 -5.98 19.36 2.89
C SER A 72 -6.59 18.01 3.24
N LEU A 73 -7.90 17.86 3.18
CA LEU A 73 -8.57 16.57 3.42
C LEU A 73 -8.10 15.52 2.42
N ALA A 74 -8.08 15.85 1.13
CA ALA A 74 -7.58 14.94 0.10
C ALA A 74 -6.11 14.54 0.35
N GLY A 75 -5.26 15.52 0.68
CA GLY A 75 -3.85 15.27 1.01
C GLY A 75 -3.68 14.42 2.28
N LEU A 76 -4.49 14.66 3.31
CA LEU A 76 -4.45 13.88 4.55
C LEU A 76 -4.94 12.45 4.35
N CYS A 77 -5.99 12.23 3.55
CA CYS A 77 -6.44 10.88 3.22
C CYS A 77 -5.35 10.08 2.50
N LEU A 78 -4.72 10.68 1.48
CA LEU A 78 -3.60 10.04 0.78
C LEU A 78 -2.41 9.78 1.70
N ALA A 79 -2.03 10.76 2.52
CA ALA A 79 -0.92 10.63 3.44
C ALA A 79 -1.19 9.56 4.51
N SER A 80 -2.39 9.51 5.11
CA SER A 80 -2.74 8.55 6.14
C SER A 80 -2.72 7.12 5.61
N SER A 81 -3.25 6.88 4.41
CA SER A 81 -3.20 5.56 3.77
C SER A 81 -1.76 5.09 3.57
N MET A 82 -0.90 5.95 3.03
CA MET A 82 0.49 5.61 2.77
C MET A 82 1.30 5.43 4.06
N TRP A 83 1.12 6.30 5.04
CA TRP A 83 1.76 6.17 6.35
C TRP A 83 1.24 4.95 7.11
N GLY A 84 -0.05 4.62 7.00
CA GLY A 84 -0.65 3.42 7.57
C GLY A 84 0.00 2.16 6.99
N LEU A 85 0.13 2.06 5.68
CA LEU A 85 0.78 0.93 5.01
C LEU A 85 2.28 0.84 5.35
N ALA A 86 2.99 1.97 5.31
CA ALA A 86 4.41 2.01 5.66
C ALA A 86 4.64 1.63 7.12
N GLY A 87 3.84 2.16 8.05
CA GLY A 87 3.88 1.83 9.47
C GLY A 87 3.55 0.37 9.75
N ASN A 88 2.52 -0.16 9.09
CA ASN A 88 2.11 -1.56 9.20
C ASN A 88 3.26 -2.52 8.90
N LYS A 89 4.04 -2.20 7.88
CA LYS A 89 5.20 -2.98 7.46
C LYS A 89 6.43 -2.74 8.36
N THR A 90 6.74 -1.47 8.64
CA THR A 90 7.96 -1.09 9.36
C THR A 90 7.97 -1.55 10.81
N PHE A 91 6.82 -1.48 11.48
CA PHE A 91 6.68 -1.87 12.89
C PHE A 91 6.31 -3.33 13.10
N ASP A 92 6.03 -4.08 12.02
CA ASP A 92 5.69 -5.49 12.11
C ASP A 92 6.94 -6.34 12.38
N ARG A 93 7.03 -6.85 13.61
CA ARG A 93 8.08 -7.77 14.06
C ARG A 93 7.62 -9.24 14.07
N SER A 94 6.45 -9.53 13.54
CA SER A 94 5.89 -10.88 13.51
C SER A 94 6.71 -11.82 12.64
N PRO A 95 6.82 -13.10 13.00
CA PRO A 95 7.46 -14.09 12.17
C PRO A 95 6.66 -14.29 10.86
N PRO A 96 7.34 -14.45 9.70
CA PRO A 96 6.67 -14.71 8.45
C PRO A 96 6.00 -16.10 8.45
N LYS A 97 4.81 -16.17 7.85
CA LYS A 97 4.09 -17.42 7.59
C LYS A 97 4.31 -17.81 6.15
N LYS A 98 4.90 -18.99 5.92
CA LYS A 98 5.11 -19.53 4.57
C LYS A 98 3.84 -20.22 4.08
N LYS A 99 3.48 -19.92 2.85
CA LYS A 99 2.35 -20.52 2.13
C LYS A 99 2.84 -20.94 0.75
N LYS A 100 2.58 -22.19 0.36
CA LYS A 100 2.78 -22.65 -1.02
C LYS A 100 1.45 -22.57 -1.73
N LYS A 101 1.41 -21.96 -2.89
CA LYS A 101 0.19 -21.72 -3.66
C LYS A 101 0.42 -22.02 -5.12
N LYS A 102 -0.56 -22.68 -5.72
CA LYS A 102 -0.54 -22.99 -7.14
C LYS A 102 -0.71 -21.72 -7.96
N VAL A 103 0.08 -21.59 -9.02
CA VAL A 103 -0.07 -20.50 -10.00
C VAL A 103 -1.15 -20.92 -10.98
N ILE A 104 -2.15 -20.06 -11.17
CA ILE A 104 -3.27 -20.30 -12.10
C ILE A 104 -2.96 -19.66 -13.45
N GLY A 105 -2.33 -18.50 -13.43
CA GLY A 105 -1.97 -17.76 -14.62
C GLY A 105 -1.11 -16.55 -14.31
N PHE A 106 -0.64 -15.86 -15.33
CA PHE A 106 0.02 -14.57 -15.19
C PHE A 106 -0.23 -13.69 -16.41
N GLN A 107 -0.15 -12.37 -16.21
CA GLN A 107 -0.32 -11.38 -17.27
C GLN A 107 0.68 -10.24 -17.12
N ALA A 108 1.12 -9.69 -18.25
CA ALA A 108 1.96 -8.50 -18.26
C ALA A 108 1.13 -7.25 -17.88
N LYS A 109 1.73 -6.34 -17.12
CA LYS A 109 1.21 -5.03 -16.75
C LYS A 109 2.26 -3.95 -17.06
N ASP A 110 1.87 -2.68 -17.01
CA ASP A 110 2.73 -1.56 -17.42
C ASP A 110 4.11 -1.50 -16.74
N PHE A 111 4.21 -2.00 -15.50
CA PHE A 111 5.46 -1.92 -14.71
C PHE A 111 5.91 -3.27 -14.15
N GLY A 112 5.41 -4.38 -14.69
CA GLY A 112 5.76 -5.71 -14.21
C GLY A 112 4.77 -6.79 -14.64
N PHE A 113 4.63 -7.81 -13.81
CA PHE A 113 3.80 -8.98 -14.08
C PHE A 113 2.87 -9.23 -12.91
N GLU A 114 1.63 -9.55 -13.20
CA GLU A 114 0.64 -9.95 -12.20
C GLU A 114 0.40 -11.46 -12.31
N PHE A 115 0.68 -12.16 -11.22
CA PHE A 115 0.47 -13.60 -11.09
C PHE A 115 -0.84 -13.84 -10.35
N GLU A 116 -1.68 -14.69 -10.93
CA GLU A 116 -2.88 -15.22 -10.30
C GLU A 116 -2.54 -16.52 -9.60
N VAL A 117 -2.72 -16.58 -8.29
CA VAL A 117 -2.46 -17.76 -7.48
C VAL A 117 -3.70 -18.17 -6.70
N GLU A 118 -3.75 -19.42 -6.26
CA GLU A 118 -4.81 -19.86 -5.34
C GLU A 118 -4.81 -19.00 -4.09
N SER A 119 -5.97 -18.48 -3.73
CA SER A 119 -6.09 -17.65 -2.54
C SER A 119 -5.83 -18.45 -1.26
N TRP A 120 -5.28 -17.76 -0.27
CA TRP A 120 -5.20 -18.25 1.11
C TRP A 120 -6.27 -17.66 2.01
N HIS A 121 -7.14 -16.82 1.47
CA HIS A 121 -8.31 -16.28 2.15
C HIS A 121 -9.55 -17.07 1.74
N PRO A 122 -10.35 -17.56 2.71
CA PRO A 122 -11.52 -18.41 2.41
C PRO A 122 -12.59 -17.72 1.58
N GLU A 123 -12.59 -16.39 1.57
CA GLU A 123 -13.58 -15.58 0.87
C GLU A 123 -13.23 -15.33 -0.60
N LYS A 124 -12.03 -15.70 -1.04
CA LYS A 124 -11.54 -15.46 -2.41
C LYS A 124 -10.99 -16.75 -3.01
N ASN A 125 -11.28 -16.99 -4.26
CA ASN A 125 -10.75 -18.16 -4.97
C ASN A 125 -9.34 -17.90 -5.51
N VAL A 126 -9.07 -16.64 -5.87
CA VAL A 126 -7.83 -16.23 -6.54
C VAL A 126 -7.27 -15.02 -5.82
N GLN A 127 -5.94 -14.96 -5.75
CA GLN A 127 -5.19 -13.83 -5.23
C GLN A 127 -4.20 -13.36 -6.29
N ASN A 128 -4.14 -12.05 -6.52
CA ASN A 128 -3.21 -11.47 -7.46
C ASN A 128 -1.93 -11.05 -6.74
N ILE A 129 -0.78 -11.38 -7.32
CA ILE A 129 0.54 -11.03 -6.82
C ILE A 129 1.27 -10.26 -7.91
N PHE A 130 1.56 -9.01 -7.64
CA PHE A 130 2.32 -8.18 -8.56
C PHE A 130 3.83 -8.39 -8.34
N ILE A 131 4.57 -8.63 -9.43
CA ILE A 131 6.03 -8.77 -9.47
C ILE A 131 6.58 -7.65 -10.34
N PRO A 132 7.41 -6.74 -9.79
CA PRO A 132 8.04 -5.70 -10.58
C PRO A 132 8.87 -6.28 -11.73
N GLU A 133 8.93 -5.57 -12.85
CA GLU A 133 9.65 -6.00 -14.04
C GLU A 133 11.10 -6.39 -13.75
N LYS A 134 11.79 -5.60 -12.96
CA LYS A 134 13.17 -5.89 -12.56
C LYS A 134 13.32 -7.23 -11.85
N GLU A 135 12.47 -7.52 -10.87
CA GLU A 135 12.47 -8.76 -10.10
C GLU A 135 12.13 -9.96 -10.99
N PHE A 136 11.18 -9.77 -11.91
CA PHE A 136 10.81 -10.79 -12.88
C PHE A 136 11.97 -11.10 -13.82
N LEU A 137 12.62 -10.10 -14.39
CA LEU A 137 13.71 -10.29 -15.35
C LEU A 137 14.93 -10.96 -14.72
N GLU A 138 15.23 -10.68 -13.46
CA GLU A 138 16.31 -11.33 -12.71
C GLU A 138 16.10 -12.86 -12.58
N ASN A 139 14.86 -13.33 -12.63
CA ASN A 139 14.49 -14.73 -12.43
C ASN A 139 13.44 -15.22 -13.45
N ALA A 140 13.45 -14.69 -14.66
CA ALA A 140 12.38 -14.87 -15.65
C ALA A 140 12.11 -16.37 -15.96
N ALA A 141 13.17 -17.16 -16.15
CA ALA A 141 13.01 -18.59 -16.44
C ALA A 141 12.26 -19.33 -15.32
N ALA A 142 12.57 -19.00 -14.05
CA ALA A 142 11.92 -19.61 -12.90
C ALA A 142 10.45 -19.15 -12.77
N PHE A 143 10.16 -17.89 -13.07
CA PHE A 143 8.78 -17.38 -13.02
C PHE A 143 7.90 -17.90 -14.17
N ILE A 144 8.45 -18.03 -15.36
CA ILE A 144 7.69 -18.54 -16.53
C ILE A 144 7.33 -20.02 -16.37
N SER A 145 8.22 -20.80 -15.77
CA SER A 145 8.03 -22.26 -15.59
C SER A 145 7.42 -22.63 -14.23
N CYS A 146 7.10 -21.66 -13.36
CA CYS A 146 6.62 -22.01 -12.03
C CYS A 146 5.15 -22.46 -12.06
N GLU A 147 4.88 -23.61 -11.49
CA GLU A 147 3.52 -24.08 -11.20
C GLU A 147 3.09 -23.73 -9.79
N GLU A 148 4.05 -23.55 -8.90
CA GLU A 148 3.82 -23.18 -7.51
C GLU A 148 4.68 -22.01 -7.11
N MET A 149 4.14 -21.17 -6.23
CA MET A 149 4.85 -20.03 -5.65
C MET A 149 4.90 -20.14 -4.12
N SER A 150 6.09 -19.96 -3.57
CA SER A 150 6.27 -19.82 -2.13
C SER A 150 6.09 -18.35 -1.75
N ILE A 151 5.06 -18.08 -0.95
CA ILE A 151 4.67 -16.76 -0.51
C ILE A 151 4.88 -16.67 0.99
N GLU A 152 5.61 -15.69 1.44
CA GLU A 152 5.76 -15.39 2.87
C GLU A 152 4.89 -14.18 3.19
N THR A 153 3.94 -14.36 4.12
CA THR A 153 3.07 -13.29 4.57
C THR A 153 3.33 -12.97 6.03
N LYS A 154 3.09 -11.72 6.41
CA LYS A 154 3.11 -11.28 7.79
C LYS A 154 1.79 -10.58 8.12
N PRO A 155 1.30 -10.69 9.37
CA PRO A 155 0.01 -10.11 9.76
C PRO A 155 -0.03 -8.58 9.71
N GLY A 156 1.15 -7.92 9.79
CA GLY A 156 1.25 -6.48 9.89
C GLY A 156 0.97 -5.95 11.30
N PHE A 157 1.58 -4.80 11.64
CA PHE A 157 1.42 -4.16 12.95
C PHE A 157 -0.03 -3.74 13.24
N PHE A 158 -0.73 -3.25 12.22
CA PHE A 158 -2.15 -2.86 12.31
C PHE A 158 -3.12 -3.99 11.93
N GLY A 159 -2.64 -5.24 11.79
CA GLY A 159 -3.46 -6.38 11.40
C GLY A 159 -3.69 -6.55 9.89
N TYR A 160 -3.06 -5.73 9.05
CA TYR A 160 -3.15 -5.86 7.59
C TYR A 160 -2.06 -6.80 7.09
N GLU A 161 -2.47 -7.98 6.64
CA GLU A 161 -1.53 -8.98 6.10
C GLU A 161 -0.80 -8.42 4.88
N TRP A 162 0.52 -8.60 4.82
CA TRP A 162 1.35 -8.16 3.71
C TRP A 162 2.34 -9.25 3.30
N ILE A 163 2.74 -9.23 2.02
CA ILE A 163 3.68 -10.20 1.45
C ILE A 163 5.09 -9.69 1.71
N SER A 164 5.86 -10.45 2.48
CA SER A 164 7.27 -10.12 2.81
C SER A 164 8.25 -10.73 1.81
N SER A 165 7.91 -11.86 1.21
CA SER A 165 8.72 -12.52 0.19
C SER A 165 7.84 -13.37 -0.72
N ARG A 166 8.28 -13.53 -1.96
CA ARG A 166 7.66 -14.38 -2.97
C ARG A 166 8.76 -15.01 -3.81
N LYS A 167 8.67 -16.30 -4.01
CA LYS A 167 9.67 -17.04 -4.78
C LYS A 167 8.98 -18.09 -5.64
N PRO A 168 9.31 -18.16 -6.94
CA PRO A 168 8.87 -19.27 -7.76
C PRO A 168 9.49 -20.55 -7.23
N LEU A 169 8.72 -21.62 -7.18
CA LEU A 169 9.24 -22.94 -6.85
C LEU A 169 9.55 -23.68 -8.15
N PRO A 170 10.72 -24.31 -8.24
CA PRO A 170 11.04 -25.14 -9.39
C PRO A 170 10.04 -26.31 -9.48
N ILE A 171 9.78 -26.75 -10.69
CA ILE A 171 9.03 -27.98 -10.91
C ILE A 171 9.94 -29.12 -10.42
N ASP A 172 9.56 -29.79 -9.35
CA ASP A 172 10.21 -31.03 -8.94
C ASP A 172 9.86 -32.07 -9.99
N HIS A 173 10.71 -32.22 -11.00
CA HIS A 173 10.63 -33.38 -11.92
C HIS A 173 11.01 -34.61 -11.10
N PRO A 174 10.13 -35.61 -11.02
CA PRO A 174 10.42 -36.87 -10.36
C PRO A 174 11.54 -37.65 -11.08
#